data_fd507434a14a8aac307ca07aa5759eb5
#
_entry.id   fd507434a14a8aac307ca07aa5759eb5
#
_cell.length_a   1.000
_cell.length_b   1.000
_cell.length_c   1.000
_cell.angle_alpha   90.00
_cell.angle_beta   90.00
_cell.angle_gamma   90.00
#
_symmetry.space_group_name_H-M   'P 1'
#
loop_
_entity.id
_entity.type
_entity.pdbx_description
1 polymer ?
#
loop_
_entity_poly.entity_id
_entity_poly.type
_entity_poly.pdbx_seq_one_letter_code
_entity_poly.pdbx_strand_id
1 'polypeptide(L)'
;MPTFGSINLHASLLPNYRGAAPINWAIINGEKETGVSTFFLQHEIDTGKIIFQEKVQIEEEDYLGEVYEKLMEVGSDLIVKTINAVSEGKYTETPQDHITDIKHAPKIYKETGLINWNNDVTDIHNLIRGLSPYPAAWTHLEDKMLKVYKANKVLEKHSKEFGTLEIDKEKMVFYCKNGSIEITEMQLEGKRRMPTSDFLKGYKH
;
A
#
# COMPACT_ATOMS: atom_id res chain seq x y z
N MET A 1 20.38 -15.00 -25.38
CA MET A 1 20.16 -14.83 -23.94
C MET A 1 21.34 -14.04 -23.39
N PRO A 2 21.14 -13.17 -22.38
CA PRO A 2 22.27 -12.43 -21.78
C PRO A 2 23.23 -13.39 -21.08
N THR A 3 24.52 -13.07 -21.14
CA THR A 3 25.63 -13.95 -20.67
C THR A 3 25.53 -14.23 -19.16
N PHE A 4 25.07 -13.24 -18.36
CA PHE A 4 24.99 -13.33 -16.91
C PHE A 4 23.55 -13.59 -16.41
N GLY A 5 22.59 -13.86 -17.30
CA GLY A 5 21.19 -14.00 -16.93
C GLY A 5 20.45 -12.68 -16.88
N SER A 6 19.23 -12.70 -16.38
CA SER A 6 18.38 -11.52 -16.16
C SER A 6 18.08 -11.36 -14.68
N ILE A 7 18.24 -10.15 -14.16
CA ILE A 7 18.02 -9.82 -12.74
C ILE A 7 16.76 -8.95 -12.64
N ASN A 8 15.97 -9.20 -11.62
CA ASN A 8 14.86 -8.32 -11.23
C ASN A 8 15.16 -7.67 -9.88
N LEU A 9 14.69 -6.44 -9.72
CA LEU A 9 14.56 -5.73 -8.44
C LEU A 9 13.08 -5.72 -8.07
N HIS A 10 12.73 -6.43 -7.01
CA HIS A 10 11.35 -6.56 -6.54
C HIS A 10 11.15 -5.82 -5.24
N ALA A 11 10.05 -5.07 -5.13
CA ALA A 11 9.78 -4.18 -4.00
C ALA A 11 9.10 -4.90 -2.83
N SER A 12 9.68 -6.02 -2.39
CA SER A 12 9.33 -6.72 -1.16
C SER A 12 10.50 -7.51 -0.60
N LEU A 13 10.34 -7.99 0.63
CA LEU A 13 11.20 -9.01 1.22
C LEU A 13 10.69 -10.39 0.78
N LEU A 14 11.18 -10.86 -0.39
CA LEU A 14 10.85 -12.20 -0.88
C LEU A 14 11.22 -13.28 0.15
N PRO A 15 10.41 -14.34 0.29
CA PRO A 15 9.37 -14.82 -0.62
C PRO A 15 8.00 -14.18 -0.43
N ASN A 16 7.81 -13.31 0.57
CA ASN A 16 6.53 -12.63 0.75
C ASN A 16 6.27 -11.58 -0.32
N TYR A 17 5.00 -11.38 -0.64
CA TYR A 17 4.53 -10.35 -1.58
C TYR A 17 5.06 -10.54 -3.02
N ARG A 18 5.20 -11.81 -3.48
CA ARG A 18 5.33 -12.10 -4.90
C ARG A 18 4.11 -11.57 -5.65
N GLY A 19 4.31 -10.95 -6.81
CA GLY A 19 3.22 -10.47 -7.67
C GLY A 19 3.29 -9.00 -8.04
N ALA A 20 2.14 -8.43 -8.42
CA ALA A 20 2.06 -7.17 -9.17
C ALA A 20 2.07 -5.90 -8.31
N ALA A 21 1.72 -5.98 -7.01
CA ALA A 21 1.52 -4.80 -6.16
C ALA A 21 2.10 -4.98 -4.74
N PRO A 22 3.39 -5.35 -4.60
CA PRO A 22 3.99 -5.70 -3.32
C PRO A 22 3.94 -4.59 -2.29
N ILE A 23 4.20 -3.34 -2.68
CA ILE A 23 4.21 -2.18 -1.77
C ILE A 23 2.81 -1.93 -1.23
N ASN A 24 1.79 -1.94 -2.11
CA ASN A 24 0.41 -1.74 -1.70
C ASN A 24 -0.01 -2.77 -0.65
N TRP A 25 0.22 -4.05 -0.94
CA TRP A 25 -0.24 -5.13 -0.07
C TRP A 25 0.51 -5.19 1.25
N ALA A 26 1.79 -4.81 1.30
CA ALA A 26 2.52 -4.69 2.56
C ALA A 26 1.85 -3.66 3.49
N ILE A 27 1.47 -2.49 2.96
CA ILE A 27 0.79 -1.44 3.75
C ILE A 27 -0.64 -1.85 4.11
N ILE A 28 -1.42 -2.37 3.14
CA ILE A 28 -2.81 -2.82 3.36
C ILE A 28 -2.87 -3.88 4.46
N ASN A 29 -1.90 -4.81 4.49
CA ASN A 29 -1.82 -5.85 5.51
C ASN A 29 -1.23 -5.37 6.85
N GLY A 30 -0.89 -4.09 6.97
CA GLY A 30 -0.40 -3.50 8.22
C GLY A 30 1.02 -3.91 8.61
N GLU A 31 1.85 -4.29 7.63
CA GLU A 31 3.25 -4.59 7.89
C GLU A 31 3.97 -3.37 8.45
N LYS A 32 4.93 -3.63 9.33
CA LYS A 32 5.79 -2.59 9.93
C LYS A 32 7.13 -2.45 9.21
N GLU A 33 7.46 -3.42 8.37
CA GLU A 33 8.63 -3.41 7.50
C GLU A 33 8.29 -4.01 6.15
N THR A 34 8.98 -3.55 5.13
CA THR A 34 9.04 -4.12 3.80
C THR A 34 10.49 -4.09 3.34
N GLY A 35 10.76 -4.14 2.05
CA GLY A 35 12.11 -4.03 1.54
C GLY A 35 12.18 -4.21 0.04
N VAL A 36 13.40 -4.42 -0.42
CA VAL A 36 13.71 -4.72 -1.82
C VAL A 36 14.53 -6.00 -1.89
N SER A 37 14.30 -6.79 -2.92
CA SER A 37 15.02 -8.03 -3.20
C SER A 37 15.53 -8.02 -4.63
N THR A 38 16.80 -8.39 -4.83
CA THR A 38 17.34 -8.70 -6.16
C THR A 38 17.47 -10.20 -6.34
N PHE A 39 17.08 -10.70 -7.50
CA PHE A 39 17.10 -12.13 -7.79
C PHE A 39 17.22 -12.39 -9.31
N PHE A 40 17.67 -13.58 -9.69
CA PHE A 40 17.65 -14.01 -11.09
C PHE A 40 16.26 -14.42 -11.51
N LEU A 41 15.81 -13.95 -12.69
CA LEU A 41 14.53 -14.34 -13.26
C LEU A 41 14.49 -15.84 -13.56
N GLN A 42 13.37 -16.45 -13.20
CA GLN A 42 12.99 -17.83 -13.54
C GLN A 42 11.64 -17.84 -14.27
N HIS A 43 11.17 -19.03 -14.65
CA HIS A 43 9.93 -19.20 -15.39
C HIS A 43 8.70 -18.77 -14.56
N GLU A 44 8.71 -19.09 -13.27
CA GLU A 44 7.61 -18.72 -12.36
C GLU A 44 7.82 -17.31 -11.81
N ILE A 45 6.71 -16.60 -11.54
CA ILE A 45 6.73 -15.21 -11.11
C ILE A 45 7.40 -15.07 -9.73
N ASP A 46 8.48 -14.28 -9.70
CA ASP A 46 9.20 -13.86 -8.49
C ASP A 46 9.73 -15.02 -7.61
N THR A 47 10.03 -16.17 -8.23
CA THR A 47 10.51 -17.37 -7.51
C THR A 47 12.03 -17.60 -7.61
N GLY A 48 12.72 -16.76 -8.35
CA GLY A 48 14.17 -16.90 -8.54
C GLY A 48 14.95 -16.79 -7.24
N LYS A 49 16.15 -17.39 -7.21
CA LYS A 49 17.02 -17.33 -6.04
C LYS A 49 17.46 -15.91 -5.74
N ILE A 50 17.35 -15.52 -4.48
CA ILE A 50 17.66 -14.16 -4.00
C ILE A 50 19.18 -13.96 -3.98
N ILE A 51 19.62 -12.80 -4.47
CA ILE A 51 21.02 -12.38 -4.44
C ILE A 51 21.24 -11.49 -3.21
N PHE A 52 20.45 -10.40 -3.08
CA PHE A 52 20.49 -9.49 -1.94
C PHE A 52 19.09 -9.02 -1.55
N GLN A 53 18.97 -8.61 -0.29
CA GLN A 53 17.77 -7.96 0.25
C GLN A 53 18.17 -6.82 1.17
N GLU A 54 17.39 -5.75 1.16
CA GLU A 54 17.51 -4.65 2.12
C GLU A 54 16.12 -4.32 2.67
N LYS A 55 16.06 -4.05 3.99
CA LYS A 55 14.82 -3.75 4.72
C LYS A 55 14.53 -2.26 4.72
N VAL A 56 13.24 -1.92 4.72
CA VAL A 56 12.72 -0.57 4.84
C VAL A 56 11.58 -0.56 5.85
N GLN A 57 11.61 0.35 6.81
CA GLN A 57 10.53 0.51 7.79
C GLN A 57 9.33 1.22 7.18
N ILE A 58 8.14 0.76 7.53
CA ILE A 58 6.86 1.40 7.23
C ILE A 58 6.38 2.08 8.50
N GLU A 59 6.43 3.41 8.52
CA GLU A 59 5.95 4.20 9.65
C GLU A 59 4.42 4.25 9.67
N GLU A 60 3.85 4.60 10.82
CA GLU A 60 2.39 4.63 10.99
C GLU A 60 1.73 5.66 10.08
N GLU A 61 2.41 6.76 9.80
CA GLU A 61 1.93 7.86 8.94
C GLU A 61 2.38 7.74 7.48
N ASP A 62 3.13 6.70 7.11
CA ASP A 62 3.51 6.48 5.73
C ASP A 62 2.33 6.03 4.88
N TYR A 63 2.15 6.67 3.76
CA TYR A 63 1.28 6.23 2.67
C TYR A 63 2.10 5.52 1.58
N LEU A 64 1.44 5.00 0.57
CA LEU A 64 2.12 4.31 -0.55
C LEU A 64 3.20 5.18 -1.20
N GLY A 65 2.97 6.48 -1.34
CA GLY A 65 3.93 7.41 -1.95
C GLY A 65 5.24 7.49 -1.17
N GLU A 66 5.16 7.67 0.13
CA GLU A 66 6.33 7.76 1.01
C GLU A 66 7.11 6.44 1.04
N VAL A 67 6.42 5.31 1.14
CA VAL A 67 7.08 3.99 1.12
C VAL A 67 7.73 3.72 -0.23
N TYR A 68 7.07 4.11 -1.34
CA TYR A 68 7.62 3.98 -2.68
C TYR A 68 8.94 4.75 -2.84
N GLU A 69 9.00 6.01 -2.35
CA GLU A 69 10.21 6.82 -2.40
C GLU A 69 11.36 6.19 -1.60
N LYS A 70 11.09 5.73 -0.38
CA LYS A 70 12.07 5.01 0.45
C LYS A 70 12.62 3.76 -0.27
N LEU A 71 11.72 2.96 -0.86
CA LEU A 71 12.11 1.74 -1.58
C LEU A 71 12.87 2.03 -2.88
N MET A 72 12.55 3.12 -3.57
CA MET A 72 13.25 3.56 -4.79
C MET A 72 14.71 3.92 -4.47
N GLU A 73 14.95 4.66 -3.38
CA GLU A 73 16.30 5.04 -2.94
C GLU A 73 17.12 3.80 -2.58
N VAL A 74 16.61 2.97 -1.66
CA VAL A 74 17.31 1.73 -1.24
C VAL A 74 17.48 0.75 -2.40
N GLY A 75 16.48 0.66 -3.28
CA GLY A 75 16.51 -0.22 -4.45
C GLY A 75 17.54 0.19 -5.48
N SER A 76 17.77 1.51 -5.68
CA SER A 76 18.78 2.00 -6.59
C SER A 76 20.20 1.60 -6.15
N ASP A 77 20.48 1.68 -4.87
CA ASP A 77 21.77 1.26 -4.31
C ASP A 77 21.93 -0.26 -4.38
N LEU A 78 20.87 -0.99 -4.07
CA LEU A 78 20.89 -2.44 -4.08
C LEU A 78 21.12 -3.01 -5.49
N ILE A 79 20.52 -2.42 -6.53
CA ILE A 79 20.72 -2.93 -7.90
C ILE A 79 22.15 -2.68 -8.39
N VAL A 80 22.77 -1.54 -8.05
CA VAL A 80 24.17 -1.27 -8.35
C VAL A 80 25.10 -2.26 -7.65
N LYS A 81 24.89 -2.49 -6.34
CA LYS A 81 25.60 -3.51 -5.57
C LYS A 81 25.48 -4.89 -6.21
N THR A 82 24.26 -5.25 -6.64
CA THR A 82 23.98 -6.55 -7.28
C THR A 82 24.73 -6.72 -8.60
N ILE A 83 24.68 -5.71 -9.47
CA ILE A 83 25.35 -5.75 -10.78
C ILE A 83 26.86 -5.91 -10.60
N ASN A 84 27.47 -5.16 -9.69
CA ASN A 84 28.89 -5.26 -9.40
C ASN A 84 29.27 -6.66 -8.89
N ALA A 85 28.51 -7.17 -7.90
CA ALA A 85 28.76 -8.50 -7.35
C ALA A 85 28.64 -9.62 -8.39
N VAL A 86 27.62 -9.53 -9.25
CA VAL A 86 27.40 -10.53 -10.32
C VAL A 86 28.52 -10.45 -11.38
N SER A 87 28.94 -9.25 -11.77
CA SER A 87 30.03 -9.08 -12.75
C SER A 87 31.38 -9.62 -12.26
N GLU A 88 31.63 -9.56 -10.94
CA GLU A 88 32.82 -10.06 -10.28
C GLU A 88 32.71 -11.54 -9.85
N GLY A 89 31.56 -12.17 -9.99
CA GLY A 89 31.30 -13.52 -9.48
C GLY A 89 31.30 -13.63 -7.94
N LYS A 90 31.11 -12.52 -7.24
CA LYS A 90 31.16 -12.41 -5.77
C LYS A 90 29.77 -12.31 -5.15
N TYR A 91 28.93 -13.28 -5.36
CA TYR A 91 27.59 -13.34 -4.77
C TYR A 91 27.23 -14.78 -4.38
N THR A 92 26.22 -14.90 -3.55
CA THR A 92 25.58 -16.18 -3.19
C THR A 92 24.12 -16.12 -3.56
N GLU A 93 23.57 -17.26 -3.96
CA GLU A 93 22.15 -17.39 -4.27
C GLU A 93 21.43 -18.08 -3.12
N THR A 94 20.41 -17.44 -2.57
CA THR A 94 19.56 -18.01 -1.52
C THR A 94 18.26 -18.50 -2.14
N PRO A 95 17.96 -19.81 -2.11
CA PRO A 95 16.66 -20.32 -2.55
C PRO A 95 15.52 -19.71 -1.73
N GLN A 96 14.36 -19.56 -2.39
CA GLN A 96 13.13 -19.10 -1.74
C GLN A 96 12.28 -20.30 -1.28
N ASP A 97 12.91 -21.32 -0.71
CA ASP A 97 12.27 -22.60 -0.46
C ASP A 97 11.38 -22.59 0.80
N HIS A 98 10.24 -23.29 0.67
CA HIS A 98 9.44 -23.94 1.73
C HIS A 98 8.89 -23.09 2.89
N ILE A 99 8.56 -21.82 2.65
CA ILE A 99 7.68 -21.08 3.58
C ILE A 99 6.24 -21.41 3.21
N THR A 100 5.49 -22.00 4.14
CA THR A 100 4.14 -22.53 3.90
C THR A 100 3.07 -21.43 3.84
N ASP A 101 3.29 -20.24 4.39
CA ASP A 101 2.31 -19.16 4.45
C ASP A 101 2.83 -17.88 3.76
N ILE A 102 3.09 -17.97 2.46
CA ILE A 102 3.54 -16.83 1.66
C ILE A 102 2.37 -15.86 1.44
N LYS A 103 2.56 -14.61 1.83
CA LYS A 103 1.65 -13.52 1.47
C LYS A 103 1.86 -13.15 0.01
N HIS A 104 0.78 -13.12 -0.77
CA HIS A 104 0.82 -12.75 -2.18
C HIS A 104 0.43 -11.29 -2.39
N ALA A 105 0.90 -10.70 -3.50
CA ALA A 105 0.62 -9.32 -3.89
C ALA A 105 -0.09 -9.27 -5.26
N PRO A 106 -1.36 -9.70 -5.34
CA PRO A 106 -2.09 -9.69 -6.59
C PRO A 106 -2.28 -8.26 -7.12
N LYS A 107 -2.62 -8.16 -8.41
CA LYS A 107 -2.93 -6.88 -9.04
C LYS A 107 -4.09 -6.18 -8.31
N ILE A 108 -3.95 -4.87 -8.11
CA ILE A 108 -5.00 -4.02 -7.56
C ILE A 108 -6.01 -3.68 -8.65
N TYR A 109 -7.27 -3.97 -8.39
CA TYR A 109 -8.40 -3.60 -9.23
C TYR A 109 -9.22 -2.49 -8.56
N LYS A 110 -10.15 -1.89 -9.29
CA LYS A 110 -11.01 -0.82 -8.76
C LYS A 110 -11.78 -1.29 -7.52
N GLU A 111 -12.28 -2.53 -7.56
CA GLU A 111 -13.07 -3.15 -6.51
C GLU A 111 -12.27 -3.34 -5.21
N THR A 112 -10.96 -3.56 -5.34
CA THR A 112 -10.05 -3.64 -4.17
C THR A 112 -10.07 -2.36 -3.34
N GLY A 113 -10.30 -1.21 -3.99
CA GLY A 113 -10.33 0.08 -3.32
C GLY A 113 -11.66 0.44 -2.67
N LEU A 114 -12.72 -0.35 -2.86
CA LEU A 114 -14.01 -0.09 -2.21
C LEU A 114 -13.90 -0.30 -0.70
N ILE A 115 -14.16 0.76 0.08
CA ILE A 115 -14.09 0.70 1.53
C ILE A 115 -15.29 -0.10 2.07
N ASN A 116 -14.99 -1.17 2.80
CA ASN A 116 -15.98 -1.92 3.56
C ASN A 116 -16.00 -1.41 5.02
N TRP A 117 -16.98 -0.63 5.36
CA TRP A 117 -17.11 -0.02 6.68
C TRP A 117 -17.38 -1.02 7.83
N ASN A 118 -17.68 -2.30 7.53
CA ASN A 118 -17.76 -3.36 8.53
C ASN A 118 -16.39 -3.85 9.03
N ASN A 119 -15.30 -3.44 8.36
CA ASN A 119 -13.96 -3.80 8.76
C ASN A 119 -13.49 -2.96 9.97
N ASP A 120 -12.42 -3.43 10.60
CA ASP A 120 -11.75 -2.71 11.68
C ASP A 120 -11.19 -1.35 11.18
N VAL A 121 -11.23 -0.35 12.04
CA VAL A 121 -10.75 1.00 11.73
C VAL A 121 -9.29 0.99 11.25
N THR A 122 -8.46 0.11 11.80
CA THR A 122 -7.06 -0.03 11.42
C THR A 122 -6.92 -0.60 10.01
N ASP A 123 -7.74 -1.60 9.66
CA ASP A 123 -7.71 -2.22 8.31
C ASP A 123 -8.18 -1.21 7.25
N ILE A 124 -9.23 -0.43 7.56
CA ILE A 124 -9.70 0.63 6.66
C ILE A 124 -8.63 1.71 6.46
N HIS A 125 -8.00 2.14 7.56
CA HIS A 125 -6.92 3.13 7.48
C HIS A 125 -5.74 2.61 6.66
N ASN A 126 -5.33 1.35 6.85
CA ASN A 126 -4.28 0.71 6.07
C ASN A 126 -4.64 0.61 4.58
N LEU A 127 -5.92 0.30 4.25
CA LEU A 127 -6.39 0.30 2.88
C LEU A 127 -6.25 1.69 2.24
N ILE A 128 -6.64 2.75 2.94
CA ILE A 128 -6.50 4.14 2.47
C ILE A 128 -5.03 4.47 2.25
N ARG A 129 -4.16 4.18 3.21
CA ARG A 129 -2.70 4.43 3.10
C ARG A 129 -2.07 3.66 1.94
N GLY A 130 -2.38 2.37 1.83
CA GLY A 130 -1.80 1.48 0.83
C GLY A 130 -2.28 1.73 -0.61
N LEU A 131 -3.33 2.53 -0.80
CA LEU A 131 -3.85 2.87 -2.12
C LEU A 131 -3.66 4.35 -2.50
N SER A 132 -3.16 5.19 -1.61
CA SER A 132 -2.95 6.62 -1.90
C SER A 132 -1.51 6.91 -2.31
N PRO A 133 -1.25 7.64 -3.39
CA PRO A 133 -2.22 8.46 -4.15
C PRO A 133 -2.96 7.71 -5.27
N TYR A 134 -2.58 6.50 -5.63
CA TYR A 134 -3.21 5.77 -6.75
C TYR A 134 -3.30 4.26 -6.45
N PRO A 135 -4.45 3.62 -6.75
CA PRO A 135 -5.67 4.15 -7.40
C PRO A 135 -6.60 4.94 -6.49
N ALA A 136 -6.31 5.06 -5.20
CA ALA A 136 -7.06 5.56 -4.06
C ALA A 136 -8.17 4.61 -3.60
N ALA A 137 -8.36 4.54 -2.28
CA ALA A 137 -9.54 3.92 -1.69
C ALA A 137 -10.78 4.79 -1.98
N TRP A 138 -11.96 4.19 -2.03
CA TRP A 138 -13.16 4.92 -2.37
C TRP A 138 -14.42 4.38 -1.67
N THR A 139 -15.38 5.24 -1.51
CA THR A 139 -16.74 4.96 -1.02
C THR A 139 -17.74 5.79 -1.82
N HIS A 140 -18.98 5.87 -1.35
CA HIS A 140 -19.99 6.76 -1.91
C HIS A 140 -20.32 7.89 -0.94
N LEU A 141 -20.54 9.07 -1.48
CA LEU A 141 -21.21 10.18 -0.83
C LEU A 141 -22.46 10.47 -1.66
N GLU A 142 -23.61 10.15 -1.12
CA GLU A 142 -24.86 10.08 -1.88
C GLU A 142 -24.68 9.13 -3.09
N ASP A 143 -25.03 9.54 -4.30
CA ASP A 143 -24.91 8.73 -5.53
C ASP A 143 -23.56 8.88 -6.25
N LYS A 144 -22.59 9.60 -5.64
CA LYS A 144 -21.30 9.91 -6.27
C LYS A 144 -20.15 9.14 -5.63
N MET A 145 -19.19 8.76 -6.45
CA MET A 145 -17.95 8.18 -5.95
C MET A 145 -17.14 9.23 -5.19
N LEU A 146 -16.74 8.88 -3.97
CA LEU A 146 -15.84 9.65 -3.12
C LEU A 146 -14.52 8.90 -2.99
N LYS A 147 -13.46 9.40 -3.59
CA LYS A 147 -12.10 8.90 -3.36
C LYS A 147 -11.52 9.52 -2.11
N VAL A 148 -10.86 8.68 -1.29
CA VAL A 148 -10.21 9.07 -0.04
C VAL A 148 -8.71 8.97 -0.22
N TYR A 149 -8.02 10.10 -0.04
CA TYR A 149 -6.56 10.17 -0.21
C TYR A 149 -5.83 10.21 1.13
N LYS A 150 -6.39 10.93 2.12
CA LYS A 150 -5.84 10.97 3.47
C LYS A 150 -6.96 10.90 4.50
N ALA A 151 -6.68 10.24 5.60
CA ALA A 151 -7.62 10.10 6.70
C ALA A 151 -6.88 9.91 8.02
N ASN A 152 -7.53 10.33 9.10
CA ASN A 152 -7.12 9.99 10.46
C ASN A 152 -8.00 8.83 10.97
N LYS A 153 -7.40 7.85 11.63
CA LYS A 153 -8.13 6.83 12.37
C LYS A 153 -8.34 7.28 13.81
N VAL A 154 -9.53 7.09 14.32
CA VAL A 154 -9.88 7.32 15.73
C VAL A 154 -10.33 5.99 16.32
N LEU A 155 -9.58 5.49 17.31
CA LEU A 155 -9.92 4.28 18.05
C LEU A 155 -10.91 4.66 19.15
N GLU A 156 -12.16 4.24 19.02
CA GLU A 156 -13.22 4.54 19.96
C GLU A 156 -14.30 3.46 19.97
N LYS A 157 -15.00 3.34 21.12
CA LYS A 157 -16.23 2.54 21.19
C LYS A 157 -17.42 3.43 20.91
N HIS A 158 -18.27 3.05 19.99
CA HIS A 158 -19.49 3.76 19.64
C HIS A 158 -20.66 2.78 19.40
N SER A 159 -21.88 3.31 19.41
CA SER A 159 -23.10 2.56 19.11
C SER A 159 -23.68 2.88 17.73
N LYS A 160 -22.94 3.62 16.92
CA LYS A 160 -23.34 3.97 15.55
C LYS A 160 -23.32 2.74 14.66
N GLU A 161 -24.21 2.66 13.71
CA GLU A 161 -24.19 1.67 12.64
C GLU A 161 -22.96 1.89 11.75
N PHE A 162 -22.30 0.80 11.31
CA PHE A 162 -21.10 0.90 10.49
C PHE A 162 -21.45 1.48 9.11
N GLY A 163 -20.64 2.42 8.65
CA GLY A 163 -20.91 3.20 7.43
C GLY A 163 -21.73 4.46 7.69
N THR A 164 -22.20 4.70 8.92
CA THR A 164 -22.83 5.99 9.27
C THR A 164 -21.84 7.12 9.00
N LEU A 165 -22.29 8.09 8.23
CA LEU A 165 -21.55 9.31 7.92
C LEU A 165 -22.07 10.46 8.78
N GLU A 166 -21.16 11.12 9.46
CA GLU A 166 -21.43 12.41 10.12
C GLU A 166 -20.59 13.50 9.45
N ILE A 167 -21.26 14.56 9.06
CA ILE A 167 -20.64 15.74 8.46
C ILE A 167 -21.03 16.96 9.30
N ASP A 168 -20.05 17.72 9.71
CA ASP A 168 -20.23 19.04 10.29
C ASP A 168 -19.49 20.11 9.46
N LYS A 169 -19.32 21.32 10.01
CA LYS A 169 -18.63 22.41 9.30
C LYS A 169 -17.12 22.19 9.09
N GLU A 170 -16.52 21.26 9.84
CA GLU A 170 -15.08 21.06 9.90
C GLU A 170 -14.65 19.65 9.49
N LYS A 171 -15.52 18.65 9.70
CA LYS A 171 -15.19 17.24 9.62
C LYS A 171 -16.17 16.40 8.81
N MET A 172 -15.63 15.37 8.21
CA MET A 172 -16.37 14.30 7.55
C MET A 172 -15.88 12.98 8.16
N VAL A 173 -16.76 12.29 8.89
CA VAL A 173 -16.41 11.11 9.69
C VAL A 173 -17.30 9.94 9.32
N PHE A 174 -16.71 8.81 9.00
CA PHE A 174 -17.40 7.53 8.81
C PHE A 174 -17.13 6.62 10.00
N TYR A 175 -18.19 6.06 10.59
CA TYR A 175 -18.10 5.10 11.67
C TYR A 175 -17.90 3.68 11.15
N CYS A 176 -17.01 2.93 11.79
CA CYS A 176 -16.66 1.57 11.43
C CYS A 176 -16.38 0.72 12.67
N LYS A 177 -16.02 -0.55 12.49
CA LYS A 177 -15.74 -1.40 13.64
C LYS A 177 -14.55 -0.88 14.44
N ASN A 178 -14.71 -0.76 15.75
CA ASN A 178 -13.73 -0.30 16.74
C ASN A 178 -13.27 1.16 16.59
N GLY A 179 -13.98 1.98 15.80
CA GLY A 179 -13.59 3.38 15.67
C GLY A 179 -14.27 4.11 14.54
N SER A 180 -13.65 5.20 14.14
CA SER A 180 -14.09 6.03 13.04
C SER A 180 -12.93 6.51 12.16
N ILE A 181 -13.23 6.85 10.92
CA ILE A 181 -12.31 7.41 9.94
C ILE A 181 -12.72 8.85 9.65
N GLU A 182 -11.88 9.80 10.03
CA GLU A 182 -12.00 11.21 9.66
C GLU A 182 -11.28 11.44 8.34
N ILE A 183 -12.02 11.76 7.28
CA ILE A 183 -11.44 12.03 5.97
C ILE A 183 -10.85 13.43 5.94
N THR A 184 -9.55 13.55 5.64
CA THR A 184 -8.83 14.84 5.62
C THR A 184 -8.52 15.33 4.21
N GLU A 185 -8.40 14.42 3.24
CA GLU A 185 -8.19 14.77 1.83
C GLU A 185 -8.97 13.83 0.93
N MET A 186 -9.71 14.39 -0.01
CA MET A 186 -10.69 13.64 -0.80
C MET A 186 -10.84 14.17 -2.22
N GLN A 187 -11.54 13.39 -3.05
CA GLN A 187 -12.03 13.80 -4.36
C GLN A 187 -13.44 13.25 -4.59
N LEU A 188 -14.42 14.12 -4.66
CA LEU A 188 -15.76 13.74 -5.10
C LEU A 188 -15.79 13.68 -6.64
N GLU A 189 -16.53 12.74 -7.18
CA GLU A 189 -16.74 12.59 -8.61
C GLU A 189 -17.17 13.92 -9.27
N GLY A 190 -16.47 14.27 -10.37
CA GLY A 190 -16.64 15.55 -11.06
C GLY A 190 -15.92 16.75 -10.42
N LYS A 191 -15.21 16.56 -9.31
CA LYS A 191 -14.42 17.61 -8.64
C LYS A 191 -12.92 17.27 -8.65
N ARG A 192 -12.07 18.27 -8.40
CA ARG A 192 -10.64 18.07 -8.17
C ARG A 192 -10.39 17.47 -6.77
N ARG A 193 -9.24 16.84 -6.58
CA ARG A 193 -8.70 16.47 -5.27
C ARG A 193 -8.49 17.75 -4.41
N MET A 194 -8.91 17.71 -3.14
CA MET A 194 -8.84 18.85 -2.23
C MET A 194 -8.87 18.40 -0.76
N PRO A 195 -8.41 19.26 0.18
CA PRO A 195 -8.66 19.07 1.60
C PRO A 195 -10.18 19.01 1.88
N THR A 196 -10.59 18.14 2.80
CA THR A 196 -12.00 18.00 3.19
C THR A 196 -12.58 19.30 3.72
N SER A 197 -11.79 20.09 4.47
CA SER A 197 -12.20 21.41 4.95
C SER A 197 -12.61 22.39 3.84
N ASP A 198 -11.95 22.32 2.66
CA ASP A 198 -12.31 23.16 1.52
C ASP A 198 -13.58 22.68 0.83
N PHE A 199 -13.76 21.35 0.76
CA PHE A 199 -15.01 20.75 0.26
C PHE A 199 -16.20 21.18 1.10
N LEU A 200 -16.09 21.13 2.44
CA LEU A 200 -17.17 21.41 3.39
C LEU A 200 -17.63 22.88 3.36
N LYS A 201 -16.76 23.84 3.02
CA LYS A 201 -17.18 25.26 2.85
C LYS A 201 -18.25 25.46 1.78
N GLY A 202 -18.29 24.58 0.79
CA GLY A 202 -19.25 24.64 -0.33
C GLY A 202 -20.31 23.55 -0.31
N TYR A 203 -20.25 22.65 0.65
CA TYR A 203 -21.20 21.55 0.78
C TYR A 203 -22.42 22.00 1.60
N LYS A 204 -23.59 21.93 1.00
CA LYS A 204 -24.87 22.20 1.69
C LYS A 204 -25.53 20.87 2.01
N HIS A 205 -25.85 20.66 3.28
CA HIS A 205 -26.65 19.55 3.76
C HIS A 205 -28.09 19.66 3.28
#